data_b31f6355782f997ea1d6c0af71245313
#
_entry.id   b31f6355782f997ea1d6c0af71245313
#
_cell.length_a   1.000
_cell.length_b   1.000
_cell.length_c   1.000
_cell.angle_alpha   90.00
_cell.angle_beta   90.00
_cell.angle_gamma   90.00
#
_symmetry.space_group_name_H-M   'P 1'
#
loop_
_entity.id
_entity.type
_entity.pdbx_description
1 polymer ?
#
loop_
_entity_poly.entity_id
_entity_poly.type
_entity_poly.pdbx_seq_one_letter_code
_entity_poly.pdbx_strand_id
1 'polypeptide(L)'
;MTPKTLAYSAARPSTSWVVLLGAGLALASAFTLLAAPIGYRLGIVPLRIALLTVLRWGAYGGAATAVVSLIGLGVTLMRPKDRRRGVGLALTTLVLGAALLGFPGRFRIGSPKPPIHDITTDTQQPPQYVAVLPLRANAPNPTVYGGERIAASQRAAYPDVQPLVLEIAPPRAFERALATVRAMGWDLVEADAATGRIEATDTTFWFGFKDDVIVRIRPTATGGSRIDVRSLSRVGGGDVGTNAQRIAR
;
A
#
# COMPACT_ATOMS: atom_id res chain seq x y z
N MET A 1 -72.42 25.98 16.52
CA MET A 1 -71.45 24.86 16.74
C MET A 1 -70.55 24.83 15.57
N THR A 2 -69.31 25.34 15.73
CA THR A 2 -68.22 25.33 14.70
C THR A 2 -67.47 24.00 14.77
N PRO A 3 -67.31 23.27 13.68
CA PRO A 3 -66.55 22.00 13.73
C PRO A 3 -65.10 22.29 13.95
N LYS A 4 -64.51 21.69 15.04
CA LYS A 4 -63.07 21.64 15.29
C LYS A 4 -62.41 20.81 14.20
N THR A 5 -61.76 21.45 13.24
CA THR A 5 -60.86 20.80 12.29
C THR A 5 -59.68 20.24 13.10
N LEU A 6 -59.64 18.91 13.29
CA LEU A 6 -58.48 18.21 13.81
C LEU A 6 -57.34 18.35 12.77
N ALA A 7 -56.39 19.24 13.04
CA ALA A 7 -55.18 19.33 12.26
C ALA A 7 -54.41 18.02 12.44
N TYR A 8 -54.48 17.16 11.44
CA TYR A 8 -53.64 15.97 11.32
C TYR A 8 -52.18 16.41 11.13
N SER A 9 -51.43 16.40 12.19
CA SER A 9 -50.01 16.66 12.13
C SER A 9 -49.38 15.55 11.27
N ALA A 10 -49.16 15.83 9.99
CA ALA A 10 -48.43 14.91 9.11
C ALA A 10 -47.04 14.72 9.67
N ALA A 11 -46.76 13.52 10.16
CA ALA A 11 -45.44 13.14 10.66
C ALA A 11 -44.41 13.47 9.57
N ARG A 12 -43.34 14.22 9.95
CA ARG A 12 -42.30 14.61 9.03
C ARG A 12 -41.67 13.36 8.40
N PRO A 13 -41.46 13.31 7.10
CA PRO A 13 -40.91 12.16 6.41
C PRO A 13 -39.51 11.89 7.00
N SER A 14 -39.26 10.67 7.51
CA SER A 14 -38.00 10.24 8.12
C SER A 14 -37.17 9.39 7.15
N THR A 15 -35.84 9.48 7.26
CA THR A 15 -34.95 8.55 6.57
C THR A 15 -35.20 7.12 7.08
N SER A 16 -35.16 6.14 6.18
CA SER A 16 -35.34 4.74 6.55
C SER A 16 -34.25 4.29 7.53
N TRP A 17 -34.61 3.53 8.55
CA TRP A 17 -33.63 2.94 9.49
C TRP A 17 -32.63 2.03 8.77
N VAL A 18 -33.03 1.37 7.65
CA VAL A 18 -32.11 0.56 6.83
C VAL A 18 -31.00 1.41 6.22
N VAL A 19 -31.31 2.62 5.74
CA VAL A 19 -30.32 3.56 5.22
C VAL A 19 -29.36 4.03 6.34
N LEU A 20 -29.88 4.29 7.53
CA LEU A 20 -29.06 4.65 8.69
C LEU A 20 -28.16 3.50 9.15
N LEU A 21 -28.66 2.26 9.11
CA LEU A 21 -27.87 1.06 9.37
C LEU A 21 -26.72 0.94 8.36
N GLY A 22 -26.99 1.16 7.05
CA GLY A 22 -25.95 1.19 6.03
C GLY A 22 -24.86 2.23 6.33
N ALA A 23 -25.24 3.43 6.79
CA ALA A 23 -24.30 4.47 7.20
C ALA A 23 -23.46 4.06 8.42
N GLY A 24 -24.08 3.47 9.43
CA GLY A 24 -23.37 2.94 10.61
C GLY A 24 -22.36 1.84 10.25
N LEU A 25 -22.76 0.90 9.38
CA LEU A 25 -21.87 -0.15 8.87
C LEU A 25 -20.70 0.43 8.07
N ALA A 26 -20.93 1.47 7.24
CA ALA A 26 -19.87 2.16 6.50
C ALA A 26 -18.82 2.74 7.45
N LEU A 27 -19.26 3.44 8.50
CA LEU A 27 -18.33 4.02 9.50
C LEU A 27 -17.55 2.94 10.25
N ALA A 28 -18.22 1.87 10.70
CA ALA A 28 -17.58 0.76 11.40
C ALA A 28 -16.56 0.06 10.50
N SER A 29 -16.89 -0.19 9.24
CA SER A 29 -16.00 -0.79 8.25
C SER A 29 -14.78 0.11 7.98
N ALA A 30 -14.98 1.40 7.75
CA ALA A 30 -13.90 2.36 7.54
C ALA A 30 -12.97 2.42 8.77
N PHE A 31 -13.53 2.49 9.97
CA PHE A 31 -12.75 2.44 11.21
C PHE A 31 -11.93 1.15 11.32
N THR A 32 -12.52 -0.01 11.04
CA THR A 32 -11.82 -1.30 11.07
C THR A 32 -10.68 -1.34 10.06
N LEU A 33 -10.87 -0.84 8.83
CA LEU A 33 -9.81 -0.79 7.81
C LEU A 33 -8.65 0.13 8.23
N LEU A 34 -8.95 1.28 8.83
CA LEU A 34 -7.93 2.21 9.33
C LEU A 34 -7.23 1.68 10.58
N ALA A 35 -7.92 0.93 11.42
CA ALA A 35 -7.34 0.31 12.61
C ALA A 35 -6.21 -0.68 12.28
N ALA A 36 -6.21 -1.31 11.11
CA ALA A 36 -5.16 -2.23 10.69
C ALA A 36 -3.78 -1.55 10.58
N PRO A 37 -3.59 -0.54 9.72
CA PRO A 37 -2.29 0.13 9.59
C PRO A 37 -1.93 0.94 10.84
N ILE A 38 -2.89 1.60 11.48
CA ILE A 38 -2.64 2.38 12.70
C ILE A 38 -2.21 1.47 13.83
N GLY A 39 -2.94 0.39 14.10
CA GLY A 39 -2.62 -0.56 15.16
C GLY A 39 -1.27 -1.24 14.94
N TYR A 40 -0.91 -1.56 13.68
CA TYR A 40 0.42 -2.07 13.35
C TYR A 40 1.52 -1.04 13.64
N ARG A 41 1.35 0.21 13.19
CA ARG A 41 2.35 1.29 13.39
C ARG A 41 2.57 1.62 14.87
N LEU A 42 1.53 1.49 15.70
CA LEU A 42 1.60 1.67 17.15
C LEU A 42 2.14 0.43 17.89
N GLY A 43 2.44 -0.66 17.18
CA GLY A 43 2.90 -1.91 17.80
C GLY A 43 1.81 -2.68 18.58
N ILE A 44 0.54 -2.26 18.47
CA ILE A 44 -0.60 -2.88 19.19
C ILE A 44 -1.07 -4.15 18.48
N VAL A 45 -1.05 -4.15 17.15
CA VAL A 45 -1.54 -5.24 16.30
C VAL A 45 -0.39 -5.86 15.51
N PRO A 46 -0.09 -7.15 15.67
CA PRO A 46 0.91 -7.84 14.86
C PRO A 46 0.58 -7.78 13.37
N LEU A 47 1.59 -7.67 12.51
CA LEU A 47 1.45 -7.54 11.05
C LEU A 47 0.50 -8.58 10.45
N ARG A 48 0.67 -9.84 10.83
CA ARG A 48 -0.17 -10.95 10.33
C ARG A 48 -1.66 -10.73 10.64
N ILE A 49 -1.97 -10.29 11.85
CA ILE A 49 -3.36 -10.01 12.29
C ILE A 49 -3.89 -8.78 11.55
N ALA A 50 -3.10 -7.71 11.44
CA ALA A 50 -3.49 -6.51 10.70
C ALA A 50 -3.86 -6.83 9.25
N LEU A 51 -3.01 -7.58 8.53
CA LEU A 51 -3.20 -7.88 7.10
C LEU A 51 -4.26 -8.97 6.86
N LEU A 52 -4.23 -10.07 7.63
CA LEU A 52 -5.04 -11.25 7.32
C LEU A 52 -6.38 -11.30 8.07
N THR A 53 -6.52 -10.52 9.15
CA THR A 53 -7.75 -10.50 9.96
C THR A 53 -8.43 -9.15 9.86
N VAL A 54 -7.79 -8.08 10.34
CA VAL A 54 -8.43 -6.77 10.47
C VAL A 54 -8.84 -6.22 9.10
N LEU A 55 -7.95 -6.24 8.09
CA LEU A 55 -8.29 -5.78 6.74
C LEU A 55 -9.42 -6.61 6.11
N ARG A 56 -9.44 -7.94 6.32
CA ARG A 56 -10.51 -8.80 5.78
C ARG A 56 -11.86 -8.48 6.42
N TRP A 57 -11.91 -8.33 7.74
CA TRP A 57 -13.16 -7.97 8.42
C TRP A 57 -13.66 -6.58 8.01
N GLY A 58 -12.75 -5.61 7.83
CA GLY A 58 -13.11 -4.33 7.27
C GLY A 58 -13.68 -4.42 5.85
N ALA A 59 -13.12 -5.27 4.99
CA ALA A 59 -13.66 -5.52 3.65
C ALA A 59 -15.04 -6.20 3.68
N TYR A 60 -15.23 -7.18 4.55
CA TYR A 60 -16.55 -7.83 4.74
C TYR A 60 -17.59 -6.83 5.26
N GLY A 61 -17.19 -5.91 6.16
CA GLY A 61 -18.00 -4.78 6.57
C GLY A 61 -18.38 -3.88 5.40
N GLY A 62 -17.45 -3.62 4.47
CA GLY A 62 -17.71 -2.91 3.22
C GLY A 62 -18.74 -3.61 2.33
N ALA A 63 -18.63 -4.94 2.18
CA ALA A 63 -19.62 -5.74 1.45
C ALA A 63 -21.00 -5.65 2.10
N ALA A 64 -21.09 -5.83 3.42
CA ALA A 64 -22.32 -5.69 4.18
C ALA A 64 -22.92 -4.29 4.03
N THR A 65 -22.08 -3.25 4.09
CA THR A 65 -22.50 -1.86 3.83
C THR A 65 -23.14 -1.72 2.45
N ALA A 66 -22.50 -2.23 1.40
CA ALA A 66 -23.00 -2.14 0.03
C ALA A 66 -24.38 -2.84 -0.10
N VAL A 67 -24.50 -4.05 0.43
CA VAL A 67 -25.76 -4.83 0.41
C VAL A 67 -26.88 -4.10 1.15
N VAL A 68 -26.64 -3.67 2.40
CA VAL A 68 -27.65 -2.97 3.22
C VAL A 68 -28.05 -1.64 2.59
N SER A 69 -27.08 -0.90 2.00
CA SER A 69 -27.35 0.36 1.31
C SER A 69 -28.18 0.16 0.05
N LEU A 70 -27.95 -0.91 -0.70
CA LEU A 70 -28.74 -1.27 -1.88
C LEU A 70 -30.19 -1.60 -1.48
N ILE A 71 -30.39 -2.39 -0.42
CA ILE A 71 -31.71 -2.69 0.16
C ILE A 71 -32.40 -1.38 0.62
N GLY A 72 -31.66 -0.53 1.36
CA GLY A 72 -32.17 0.75 1.84
C GLY A 72 -32.56 1.70 0.73
N LEU A 73 -31.82 1.71 -0.38
CA LEU A 73 -32.16 2.45 -1.60
C LEU A 73 -33.46 1.92 -2.19
N GLY A 74 -33.61 0.60 -2.38
CA GLY A 74 -34.83 -0.04 -2.88
C GLY A 74 -36.03 0.32 -2.03
N VAL A 75 -35.93 0.11 -0.70
CA VAL A 75 -37.00 0.47 0.25
C VAL A 75 -37.39 1.96 0.16
N THR A 76 -36.43 2.84 -0.03
CA THR A 76 -36.66 4.28 -0.13
C THR A 76 -37.33 4.64 -1.45
N LEU A 77 -36.95 4.02 -2.56
CA LEU A 77 -37.55 4.25 -3.89
C LEU A 77 -38.96 3.72 -4.02
N MET A 78 -39.33 2.69 -3.25
CA MET A 78 -40.72 2.17 -3.19
C MET A 78 -41.68 3.12 -2.44
N ARG A 79 -41.19 4.10 -1.70
CA ARG A 79 -42.00 5.11 -1.01
C ARG A 79 -42.56 6.15 -2.01
N PRO A 80 -43.70 6.82 -1.69
CA PRO A 80 -44.17 7.98 -2.45
C PRO A 80 -43.08 9.06 -2.59
N LYS A 81 -43.07 9.79 -3.71
CA LYS A 81 -42.00 10.75 -4.05
C LYS A 81 -41.74 11.81 -2.96
N ASP A 82 -42.82 12.28 -2.31
CA ASP A 82 -42.78 13.24 -1.19
C ASP A 82 -42.11 12.68 0.09
N ARG A 83 -41.95 11.33 0.19
CA ARG A 83 -41.40 10.63 1.34
C ARG A 83 -40.03 9.95 1.06
N ARG A 84 -39.43 10.20 -0.11
CA ARG A 84 -38.11 9.60 -0.52
C ARG A 84 -36.94 10.32 0.10
N ARG A 85 -36.89 10.40 1.44
CA ARG A 85 -35.70 10.92 2.14
C ARG A 85 -34.63 9.85 2.31
N GLY A 86 -33.36 10.24 2.12
CA GLY A 86 -32.22 9.35 2.32
C GLY A 86 -31.69 8.66 1.06
N VAL A 87 -32.24 8.93 -0.14
CA VAL A 87 -31.71 8.39 -1.41
C VAL A 87 -30.25 8.75 -1.59
N GLY A 88 -29.89 10.03 -1.42
CA GLY A 88 -28.48 10.46 -1.51
C GLY A 88 -27.58 9.72 -0.52
N LEU A 89 -28.01 9.58 0.74
CA LEU A 89 -27.24 8.84 1.75
C LEU A 89 -27.07 7.36 1.37
N ALA A 90 -28.15 6.70 0.87
CA ALA A 90 -28.09 5.31 0.44
C ALA A 90 -27.12 5.12 -0.74
N LEU A 91 -27.12 6.02 -1.72
CA LEU A 91 -26.17 5.99 -2.85
C LEU A 91 -24.73 6.22 -2.37
N THR A 92 -24.51 7.22 -1.52
CA THR A 92 -23.17 7.50 -0.96
C THR A 92 -22.62 6.31 -0.20
N THR A 93 -23.44 5.71 0.68
CA THR A 93 -23.00 4.55 1.47
C THR A 93 -22.84 3.29 0.61
N LEU A 94 -23.60 3.12 -0.47
CA LEU A 94 -23.41 2.05 -1.45
C LEU A 94 -22.03 2.16 -2.14
N VAL A 95 -21.72 3.35 -2.67
CA VAL A 95 -20.42 3.62 -3.32
C VAL A 95 -19.28 3.45 -2.32
N LEU A 96 -19.44 3.98 -1.10
CA LEU A 96 -18.46 3.84 -0.04
C LEU A 96 -18.24 2.36 0.35
N GLY A 97 -19.32 1.58 0.49
CA GLY A 97 -19.25 0.15 0.77
C GLY A 97 -18.46 -0.62 -0.29
N ALA A 98 -18.69 -0.31 -1.57
CA ALA A 98 -17.92 -0.90 -2.68
C ALA A 98 -16.43 -0.49 -2.63
N ALA A 99 -16.13 0.76 -2.32
CA ALA A 99 -14.76 1.25 -2.17
C ALA A 99 -14.05 0.59 -0.99
N LEU A 100 -14.72 0.43 0.16
CA LEU A 100 -14.18 -0.24 1.36
C LEU A 100 -13.95 -1.73 1.10
N LEU A 101 -14.82 -2.41 0.36
CA LEU A 101 -14.63 -3.79 -0.06
C LEU A 101 -13.39 -3.94 -0.93
N GLY A 102 -13.16 -3.02 -1.87
CA GLY A 102 -12.02 -3.03 -2.77
C GLY A 102 -10.70 -2.55 -2.14
N PHE A 103 -10.75 -1.89 -0.99
CA PHE A 103 -9.57 -1.26 -0.37
C PHE A 103 -8.40 -2.23 -0.10
N PRO A 104 -8.61 -3.45 0.45
CA PRO A 104 -7.51 -4.39 0.67
C PRO A 104 -6.81 -4.86 -0.61
N GLY A 105 -7.47 -4.78 -1.76
CA GLY A 105 -6.86 -5.08 -3.06
C GLY A 105 -5.66 -4.19 -3.38
N ARG A 106 -5.58 -2.99 -2.77
CA ARG A 106 -4.40 -2.10 -2.87
C ARG A 106 -3.13 -2.73 -2.30
N PHE A 107 -3.27 -3.59 -1.30
CA PHE A 107 -2.16 -4.32 -0.70
C PHE A 107 -1.85 -5.62 -1.43
N ARG A 108 -2.56 -5.91 -2.52
CA ARG A 108 -2.37 -7.07 -3.40
C ARG A 108 -2.20 -8.39 -2.63
N ILE A 109 -2.91 -8.55 -1.51
CA ILE A 109 -2.90 -9.77 -0.72
C ILE A 109 -3.40 -10.92 -1.62
N GLY A 110 -2.57 -11.96 -1.78
CA GLY A 110 -2.84 -13.06 -2.72
C GLY A 110 -2.44 -12.76 -4.17
N SER A 111 -1.57 -11.76 -4.41
CA SER A 111 -0.98 -11.48 -5.74
C SER A 111 -0.32 -12.74 -6.32
N PRO A 112 -0.41 -12.96 -7.66
CA PRO A 112 0.31 -14.03 -8.34
C PRO A 112 1.84 -13.79 -8.39
N LYS A 113 2.34 -12.65 -7.90
CA LYS A 113 3.77 -12.37 -7.81
C LYS A 113 4.44 -13.30 -6.80
N PRO A 114 5.69 -13.73 -7.06
CA PRO A 114 6.39 -14.63 -6.15
C PRO A 114 6.57 -13.98 -4.77
N PRO A 115 6.58 -14.76 -3.69
CA PRO A 115 6.79 -14.27 -2.33
C PRO A 115 8.28 -13.97 -2.10
N ILE A 116 8.79 -12.97 -2.80
CA ILE A 116 10.16 -12.45 -2.64
C ILE A 116 10.08 -10.99 -2.20
N HIS A 117 11.04 -10.57 -1.39
CA HIS A 117 11.09 -9.24 -0.77
C HIS A 117 12.46 -8.59 -0.92
N ASP A 118 13.33 -9.22 -1.71
CA ASP A 118 14.70 -8.79 -1.99
C ASP A 118 14.90 -8.83 -3.51
N ILE A 119 14.96 -7.68 -4.12
CA ILE A 119 15.05 -7.49 -5.57
C ILE A 119 16.33 -6.72 -5.90
N THR A 120 17.08 -7.20 -6.88
CA THR A 120 18.34 -6.56 -7.28
C THR A 120 18.53 -6.63 -8.80
N THR A 121 19.16 -5.61 -9.36
CA THR A 121 19.54 -5.61 -10.78
C THR A 121 20.72 -6.55 -11.06
N ASP A 122 21.57 -6.83 -10.06
CA ASP A 122 22.69 -7.78 -10.16
C ASP A 122 22.46 -8.98 -9.24
N THR A 123 21.89 -10.05 -9.78
CA THR A 123 21.58 -11.27 -9.02
C THR A 123 22.79 -12.17 -8.77
N GLN A 124 23.90 -11.94 -9.47
CA GLN A 124 25.14 -12.71 -9.28
C GLN A 124 26.01 -12.09 -8.19
N GLN A 125 26.14 -10.77 -8.17
CA GLN A 125 26.90 -10.00 -7.20
C GLN A 125 26.03 -8.87 -6.63
N PRO A 126 25.00 -9.19 -5.83
CA PRO A 126 24.09 -8.17 -5.31
C PRO A 126 24.83 -7.11 -4.49
N PRO A 127 24.49 -5.82 -4.62
CA PRO A 127 25.02 -4.78 -3.77
C PRO A 127 24.85 -5.13 -2.28
N GLN A 128 25.92 -4.93 -1.48
CA GLN A 128 25.92 -5.24 -0.05
C GLN A 128 25.63 -4.00 0.77
N TYR A 129 24.68 -4.10 1.69
CA TYR A 129 24.33 -3.03 2.63
C TYR A 129 25.42 -2.84 3.67
N VAL A 130 25.66 -1.59 4.07
CA VAL A 130 26.64 -1.19 5.08
C VAL A 130 26.02 -0.23 6.09
N ALA A 131 25.61 0.95 5.64
CA ALA A 131 25.16 2.03 6.50
C ALA A 131 23.77 1.77 7.11
N VAL A 132 22.88 1.05 6.42
CA VAL A 132 21.55 0.70 6.96
C VAL A 132 21.58 -0.47 7.95
N LEU A 133 22.69 -1.20 8.10
CA LEU A 133 22.76 -2.38 8.98
C LEU A 133 22.34 -2.09 10.43
N PRO A 134 22.82 -1.02 11.09
CA PRO A 134 22.37 -0.70 12.45
C PRO A 134 20.87 -0.43 12.53
N LEU A 135 20.28 0.17 11.48
CA LEU A 135 18.85 0.49 11.41
C LEU A 135 17.97 -0.76 11.20
N ARG A 136 18.60 -1.89 10.88
CA ARG A 136 17.97 -3.19 10.64
C ARG A 136 18.14 -4.19 11.80
N ALA A 137 18.75 -3.79 12.91
CA ALA A 137 19.08 -4.71 14.02
C ALA A 137 17.89 -5.58 14.47
N ASN A 138 16.66 -5.04 14.40
CA ASN A 138 15.42 -5.75 14.76
C ASN A 138 14.58 -6.17 13.53
N ALA A 139 15.13 -6.09 12.31
CA ALA A 139 14.41 -6.49 11.11
C ALA A 139 14.42 -8.01 10.95
N PRO A 140 13.25 -8.69 10.83
CA PRO A 140 13.22 -10.15 10.67
C PRO A 140 13.81 -10.64 9.34
N ASN A 141 13.80 -9.82 8.28
CA ASN A 141 14.37 -10.19 7.00
C ASN A 141 15.90 -9.93 7.00
N PRO A 142 16.73 -10.97 6.74
CA PRO A 142 18.19 -10.82 6.71
C PRO A 142 18.65 -10.01 5.48
N THR A 143 19.85 -9.42 5.58
CA THR A 143 20.48 -8.72 4.44
C THR A 143 21.24 -9.64 3.50
N VAL A 144 21.49 -10.89 3.90
CA VAL A 144 22.09 -11.91 3.04
C VAL A 144 21.12 -12.24 1.90
N TYR A 145 21.57 -12.10 0.66
CA TYR A 145 20.75 -12.42 -0.51
C TYR A 145 20.44 -13.92 -0.57
N GLY A 146 19.20 -14.25 -0.92
CA GLY A 146 18.73 -15.64 -0.88
C GLY A 146 19.23 -16.55 -2.01
N GLY A 147 20.27 -16.13 -2.73
CA GLY A 147 20.97 -16.91 -3.74
C GLY A 147 20.15 -17.24 -4.99
N GLU A 148 20.55 -18.31 -5.69
CA GLU A 148 20.01 -18.64 -7.02
C GLU A 148 18.50 -18.91 -6.98
N ARG A 149 17.95 -19.46 -5.92
CA ARG A 149 16.50 -19.69 -5.79
C ARG A 149 15.70 -18.38 -5.89
N ILE A 150 16.16 -17.32 -5.23
CA ILE A 150 15.53 -16.00 -5.28
C ILE A 150 15.81 -15.34 -6.63
N ALA A 151 17.03 -15.46 -7.14
CA ALA A 151 17.44 -14.95 -8.44
C ALA A 151 16.59 -15.51 -9.59
N ALA A 152 16.36 -16.82 -9.61
CA ALA A 152 15.52 -17.48 -10.62
C ALA A 152 14.06 -16.99 -10.54
N SER A 153 13.49 -16.92 -9.32
CA SER A 153 12.13 -16.39 -9.10
C SER A 153 12.00 -14.93 -9.55
N GLN A 154 13.02 -14.11 -9.26
CA GLN A 154 13.06 -12.71 -9.67
C GLN A 154 13.12 -12.57 -11.18
N ARG A 155 14.05 -13.26 -11.85
CA ARG A 155 14.21 -13.19 -13.33
C ARG A 155 12.93 -13.62 -14.05
N ALA A 156 12.24 -14.64 -13.56
CA ALA A 156 10.97 -15.08 -14.13
C ALA A 156 9.84 -14.06 -13.96
N ALA A 157 9.77 -13.37 -12.81
CA ALA A 157 8.69 -12.44 -12.49
C ALA A 157 8.96 -10.99 -12.93
N TYR A 158 10.23 -10.60 -13.03
CA TYR A 158 10.69 -9.23 -13.29
C TYR A 158 11.88 -9.22 -14.25
N PRO A 159 11.72 -9.67 -15.51
CA PRO A 159 12.82 -9.77 -16.49
C PRO A 159 13.46 -8.41 -16.82
N ASP A 160 12.71 -7.32 -16.65
CA ASP A 160 13.16 -5.96 -16.96
C ASP A 160 14.01 -5.32 -15.84
N VAL A 161 14.13 -5.99 -14.68
CA VAL A 161 15.00 -5.53 -13.59
C VAL A 161 16.43 -5.91 -13.92
N GLN A 162 17.14 -5.00 -14.61
CA GLN A 162 18.48 -5.16 -15.12
C GLN A 162 19.40 -4.00 -14.69
N PRO A 163 20.72 -4.17 -14.66
CA PRO A 163 21.67 -3.08 -14.43
C PRO A 163 21.50 -1.97 -15.48
N LEU A 164 21.66 -0.72 -15.05
CA LEU A 164 21.71 0.42 -15.97
C LEU A 164 23.15 0.74 -16.33
N VAL A 165 23.46 0.79 -17.62
CA VAL A 165 24.77 1.20 -18.14
C VAL A 165 24.65 2.55 -18.83
N LEU A 166 25.50 3.49 -18.46
CA LEU A 166 25.52 4.85 -18.98
C LEU A 166 26.91 5.22 -19.48
N GLU A 167 26.98 6.00 -20.56
CA GLU A 167 28.25 6.54 -21.14
C GLU A 167 28.67 7.85 -20.44
N ILE A 168 28.56 7.88 -19.10
CA ILE A 168 29.01 9.00 -18.27
C ILE A 168 29.94 8.49 -17.17
N ALA A 169 30.93 9.30 -16.80
CA ALA A 169 31.91 8.94 -15.77
C ALA A 169 31.25 8.70 -14.40
N PRO A 170 31.79 7.77 -13.56
CA PRO A 170 31.22 7.38 -12.27
C PRO A 170 30.87 8.55 -11.34
N PRO A 171 31.68 9.62 -11.18
CA PRO A 171 31.31 10.74 -10.32
C PRO A 171 30.03 11.43 -10.77
N ARG A 172 29.85 11.61 -12.07
CA ARG A 172 28.63 12.24 -12.61
C ARG A 172 27.42 11.32 -12.53
N ALA A 173 27.62 10.00 -12.69
CA ALA A 173 26.56 9.01 -12.46
C ALA A 173 26.11 9.00 -10.98
N PHE A 174 27.09 9.12 -10.05
CA PHE A 174 26.81 9.20 -8.63
C PHE A 174 25.97 10.44 -8.25
N GLU A 175 26.35 11.61 -8.77
CA GLU A 175 25.57 12.85 -8.54
C GLU A 175 24.13 12.71 -9.03
N ARG A 176 23.92 12.13 -10.24
CA ARG A 176 22.58 11.89 -10.79
C ARG A 176 21.79 10.89 -9.94
N ALA A 177 22.41 9.78 -9.56
CA ALA A 177 21.77 8.78 -8.71
C ALA A 177 21.38 9.35 -7.35
N LEU A 178 22.23 10.17 -6.73
CA LEU A 178 21.95 10.86 -5.47
C LEU A 178 20.80 11.87 -5.62
N ALA A 179 20.77 12.62 -6.72
CA ALA A 179 19.67 13.53 -7.02
C ALA A 179 18.35 12.76 -7.21
N THR A 180 18.39 11.60 -7.87
CA THR A 180 17.22 10.71 -8.04
C THR A 180 16.72 10.20 -6.69
N VAL A 181 17.60 9.67 -5.83
CA VAL A 181 17.24 9.20 -4.47
C VAL A 181 16.52 10.30 -3.67
N ARG A 182 17.05 11.53 -3.74
CA ARG A 182 16.41 12.71 -3.10
C ARG A 182 15.06 13.06 -3.70
N ALA A 183 14.95 13.04 -5.04
CA ALA A 183 13.70 13.33 -5.74
C ALA A 183 12.61 12.28 -5.49
N MET A 184 13.01 11.03 -5.22
CA MET A 184 12.11 9.94 -4.82
C MET A 184 11.55 10.12 -3.40
N GLY A 185 12.09 11.05 -2.61
CA GLY A 185 11.67 11.30 -1.24
C GLY A 185 12.07 10.20 -0.25
N TRP A 186 13.11 9.40 -0.59
CA TRP A 186 13.63 8.38 0.32
C TRP A 186 14.49 9.01 1.42
N ASP A 187 14.45 8.43 2.60
CA ASP A 187 15.30 8.82 3.72
C ASP A 187 16.76 8.42 3.42
N LEU A 188 17.59 9.38 3.01
CA LEU A 188 19.00 9.13 2.72
C LEU A 188 19.73 8.74 4.01
N VAL A 189 20.37 7.57 4.01
CA VAL A 189 21.17 7.07 5.15
C VAL A 189 22.63 7.41 4.95
N GLU A 190 23.18 7.13 3.77
CA GLU A 190 24.56 7.44 3.43
C GLU A 190 24.75 7.65 1.92
N ALA A 191 25.67 8.53 1.58
CA ALA A 191 26.15 8.75 0.22
C ALA A 191 27.68 8.83 0.22
N ASP A 192 28.32 7.71 -0.12
CA ASP A 192 29.78 7.55 -0.18
C ASP A 192 30.26 7.56 -1.64
N ALA A 193 30.71 8.71 -2.09
CA ALA A 193 31.18 8.89 -3.45
C ALA A 193 32.51 8.12 -3.73
N ALA A 194 33.32 7.89 -2.70
CA ALA A 194 34.59 7.19 -2.86
C ALA A 194 34.39 5.71 -3.23
N THR A 195 33.36 5.07 -2.66
CA THR A 195 33.00 3.68 -2.96
C THR A 195 31.89 3.57 -4.01
N GLY A 196 31.31 4.69 -4.45
CA GLY A 196 30.18 4.71 -5.39
C GLY A 196 28.90 4.14 -4.80
N ARG A 197 28.65 4.28 -3.48
CA ARG A 197 27.52 3.69 -2.76
C ARG A 197 26.58 4.76 -2.24
N ILE A 198 25.28 4.55 -2.44
CA ILE A 198 24.21 5.35 -1.85
C ILE A 198 23.25 4.40 -1.16
N GLU A 199 22.96 4.62 0.11
CA GLU A 199 21.99 3.86 0.88
C GLU A 199 20.88 4.75 1.39
N ALA A 200 19.63 4.30 1.22
CA ALA A 200 18.44 5.03 1.62
C ALA A 200 17.35 4.06 2.09
N THR A 201 16.34 4.59 2.78
CA THR A 201 15.15 3.83 3.21
C THR A 201 13.91 4.49 2.62
N ASP A 202 13.07 3.71 1.95
CA ASP A 202 11.71 4.10 1.57
C ASP A 202 10.72 3.61 2.63
N THR A 203 9.76 4.47 3.00
CA THR A 203 8.75 4.15 4.01
C THR A 203 7.36 4.21 3.40
N THR A 204 6.66 3.07 3.36
CA THR A 204 5.33 2.99 2.76
C THR A 204 4.29 3.78 3.58
N PHE A 205 3.39 4.49 2.87
CA PHE A 205 2.43 5.41 3.48
C PHE A 205 1.50 4.73 4.50
N TRP A 206 0.85 3.61 4.14
CA TRP A 206 -0.18 3.03 4.99
C TRP A 206 0.37 2.33 6.24
N PHE A 207 1.22 1.34 6.06
CA PHE A 207 1.72 0.51 7.14
C PHE A 207 3.06 0.99 7.72
N GLY A 208 3.72 1.96 7.07
CA GLY A 208 5.05 2.37 7.48
C GLY A 208 6.10 1.27 7.31
N PHE A 209 5.90 0.34 6.35
CA PHE A 209 6.91 -0.64 6.02
C PHE A 209 8.16 0.06 5.52
N LYS A 210 9.30 -0.38 5.99
CA LYS A 210 10.58 0.14 5.58
C LYS A 210 11.25 -0.82 4.62
N ASP A 211 11.63 -0.29 3.47
CA ASP A 211 12.39 -0.99 2.44
C ASP A 211 13.72 -0.26 2.26
N ASP A 212 14.82 -0.95 2.49
CA ASP A 212 16.14 -0.36 2.31
C ASP A 212 16.60 -0.53 0.88
N VAL A 213 17.15 0.55 0.34
CA VAL A 213 17.63 0.64 -1.03
C VAL A 213 19.12 0.93 -1.01
N ILE A 214 19.87 0.20 -1.83
CA ILE A 214 21.27 0.49 -2.10
C ILE A 214 21.46 0.67 -3.60
N VAL A 215 22.14 1.74 -3.97
CA VAL A 215 22.63 2.01 -5.32
C VAL A 215 24.15 1.88 -5.31
N ARG A 216 24.67 1.08 -6.23
CA ARG A 216 26.11 0.87 -6.41
C ARG A 216 26.51 1.32 -7.81
N ILE A 217 27.46 2.24 -7.90
CA ILE A 217 28.01 2.76 -9.15
C ILE A 217 29.43 2.23 -9.33
N ARG A 218 29.72 1.58 -10.45
CA ARG A 218 31.02 1.05 -10.80
C ARG A 218 31.44 1.54 -12.19
N PRO A 219 32.75 1.79 -12.44
CA PRO A 219 33.24 2.09 -13.78
C PRO A 219 33.03 0.89 -14.71
N THR A 220 32.78 1.18 -15.98
CA THR A 220 32.89 0.19 -17.06
C THR A 220 34.26 0.23 -17.71
N ALA A 221 34.64 -0.80 -18.47
CA ALA A 221 35.89 -0.86 -19.17
C ALA A 221 36.06 0.30 -20.20
N THR A 222 34.96 0.89 -20.64
CA THR A 222 34.95 1.99 -21.63
C THR A 222 34.91 3.39 -20.98
N GLY A 223 35.07 3.49 -19.64
CA GLY A 223 35.05 4.75 -18.91
C GLY A 223 33.65 5.27 -18.57
N GLY A 224 32.60 4.54 -18.92
CA GLY A 224 31.23 4.79 -18.49
C GLY A 224 30.95 4.27 -17.09
N SER A 225 29.67 4.16 -16.73
CA SER A 225 29.21 3.70 -15.42
C SER A 225 28.20 2.57 -15.54
N ARG A 226 28.35 1.55 -14.70
CA ARG A 226 27.31 0.55 -14.41
C ARG A 226 26.68 0.87 -13.06
N ILE A 227 25.37 0.96 -13.06
CA ILE A 227 24.54 1.24 -11.87
C ILE A 227 23.76 -0.01 -11.53
N ASP A 228 23.99 -0.55 -10.35
CA ASP A 228 23.24 -1.65 -9.78
C ASP A 228 22.39 -1.12 -8.62
N VAL A 229 21.14 -1.57 -8.55
CA VAL A 229 20.22 -1.20 -7.47
C VAL A 229 19.69 -2.48 -6.81
N ARG A 230 19.60 -2.46 -5.48
CA ARG A 230 18.94 -3.51 -4.70
C ARG A 230 17.98 -2.89 -3.72
N SER A 231 16.79 -3.47 -3.58
CA SER A 231 15.77 -3.02 -2.65
C SER A 231 15.25 -4.20 -1.85
N LEU A 232 15.29 -4.08 -0.51
CA LEU A 232 15.05 -5.15 0.46
C LEU A 232 14.08 -4.69 1.54
N SER A 233 12.95 -5.36 1.67
CA SER A 233 11.99 -5.09 2.73
C SER A 233 12.50 -5.56 4.10
N ARG A 234 12.29 -4.75 5.16
CA ARG A 234 12.66 -5.16 6.54
C ARG A 234 11.74 -6.24 7.09
N VAL A 235 10.48 -6.28 6.64
CA VAL A 235 9.45 -7.20 7.14
C VAL A 235 8.64 -7.81 6.00
N GLY A 236 8.05 -8.99 6.26
CA GLY A 236 7.16 -9.67 5.31
C GLY A 236 7.89 -10.67 4.42
N GLY A 237 7.19 -11.75 4.05
CA GLY A 237 7.74 -12.81 3.17
C GLY A 237 7.69 -12.48 1.68
N GLY A 238 7.02 -11.38 1.30
CA GLY A 238 6.92 -10.89 -0.08
C GLY A 238 6.46 -9.45 -0.09
N ASP A 239 6.83 -8.71 -1.14
CA ASP A 239 6.58 -7.27 -1.32
C ASP A 239 5.51 -6.95 -2.36
N VAL A 240 4.89 -7.99 -2.93
CA VAL A 240 3.89 -7.93 -4.01
C VAL A 240 4.34 -7.10 -5.23
N GLY A 241 5.65 -7.03 -5.45
CA GLY A 241 6.29 -6.33 -6.56
C GLY A 241 6.64 -4.86 -6.28
N THR A 242 6.56 -4.41 -5.03
CA THR A 242 6.87 -3.02 -4.65
C THR A 242 8.34 -2.70 -4.87
N ASN A 243 9.27 -3.59 -4.47
CA ASN A 243 10.71 -3.41 -4.67
C ASN A 243 11.08 -3.37 -6.15
N ALA A 244 10.50 -4.26 -6.98
CA ALA A 244 10.73 -4.25 -8.41
C ALA A 244 10.24 -2.95 -9.07
N GLN A 245 9.05 -2.46 -8.69
CA GLN A 245 8.52 -1.18 -9.18
C GLN A 245 9.36 0.01 -8.73
N ARG A 246 9.94 -0.03 -7.54
CA ARG A 246 10.84 1.01 -7.02
C ARG A 246 12.12 1.10 -7.84
N ILE A 247 12.70 -0.03 -8.20
CA ILE A 247 13.91 -0.09 -9.01
C ILE A 247 13.66 0.39 -10.45
N ALA A 248 12.46 0.15 -10.99
CA ALA A 248 12.10 0.52 -12.37
C ALA A 248 11.74 2.01 -12.56
N ARG A 249 11.67 2.80 -11.49
CA ARG A 249 11.41 4.26 -11.51
C ARG A 249 12.66 5.06 -11.70
#